data_08e35e139c97a57259eb8b6461659fb4
#
_entry.id   08e35e139c97a57259eb8b6461659fb4
#
_cell.length_a   1.000
_cell.length_b   1.000
_cell.length_c   1.000
_cell.angle_alpha   90.00
_cell.angle_beta   90.00
_cell.angle_gamma   90.00
#
_symmetry.space_group_name_H-M   'P 1'
#
loop_
_entity.id
_entity.type
_entity.pdbx_description
1 polymer ?
#
loop_
_entity_poly.entity_id
_entity_poly.type
_entity_poly.pdbx_seq_one_letter_code
_entity_poly.pdbx_strand_id
1 'polypeptide(L)'
;MGDRRRTGPTRRGELWFAATPGGDRPVLVLARDPVADRIGAVVVAALTRTRRGLLSELELTAAEDRVPSDCVVNFDNVHTLPRTAFRRKITRLSPARLHQVCRTLWASTGC
;
A
#
# COMPACT_ATOMS: atom_id res chain seq x y z
N MET A 1 -0.18 -26.25 6.44
CA MET A 1 -0.16 -25.82 6.22
C MET A 1 -0.15 -24.98 5.93
N GLY A 2 -0.38 -24.46 6.00
CA GLY A 2 -0.44 -23.66 5.78
C GLY A 2 -0.41 -22.89 5.40
N ASP A 3 -0.57 -22.62 5.33
CA ASP A 3 -0.43 -21.76 5.06
C ASP A 3 0.00 -21.04 4.71
N ARG A 4 0.22 -21.25 4.60
CA ARG A 4 0.63 -20.60 4.32
C ARG A 4 0.53 -19.76 3.76
N ARG A 5 0.15 -19.86 3.49
CA ARG A 5 -0.09 -19.11 3.05
C ARG A 5 -0.34 -18.04 3.18
N ARG A 6 -0.69 -18.00 3.50
CA ARG A 6 -0.91 -16.93 3.78
C ARG A 6 -0.17 -16.05 4.06
N THR A 7 0.41 -16.18 3.94
CA THR A 7 1.42 -15.35 4.30
C THR A 7 1.57 -14.22 3.39
N GLY A 8 1.89 -13.31 3.35
CA GLY A 8 2.15 -12.23 2.47
C GLY A 8 0.91 -11.56 1.96
N PRO A 9 1.04 -10.31 1.58
CA PRO A 9 -0.04 -9.52 1.04
C PRO A 9 -0.29 -9.92 -0.39
N THR A 10 -1.51 -10.23 -0.67
CA THR A 10 -1.89 -10.66 -2.00
C THR A 10 -3.04 -9.84 -2.55
N ARG A 11 -3.57 -8.88 -1.77
CA ARG A 11 -4.75 -8.17 -2.18
C ARG A 11 -4.53 -6.68 -2.25
N ARG A 12 -4.93 -6.09 -3.36
CA ARG A 12 -4.90 -4.65 -3.52
C ARG A 12 -5.76 -3.99 -2.45
N GLY A 13 -5.27 -2.90 -1.91
CA GLY A 13 -6.00 -2.15 -0.90
C GLY A 13 -5.65 -2.49 0.52
N GLU A 14 -4.85 -3.52 0.73
CA GLU A 14 -4.37 -3.83 2.07
C GLU A 14 -3.22 -2.90 2.44
N LEU A 15 -3.21 -2.51 3.71
CA LEU A 15 -2.10 -1.74 4.27
C LEU A 15 -1.30 -2.65 5.17
N TRP A 16 0.01 -2.62 4.99
CA TRP A 16 0.94 -3.46 5.72
C TRP A 16 2.10 -2.65 6.24
N PHE A 17 2.63 -3.09 7.38
CA PHE A 17 3.91 -2.58 7.87
C PHE A 17 4.99 -3.43 7.23
N ALA A 18 5.93 -2.80 6.53
CA ALA A 18 6.89 -3.52 5.71
C ALA A 18 8.24 -2.84 5.69
N ALA A 19 9.27 -3.62 5.41
CA ALA A 19 10.62 -3.10 5.24
C ALA A 19 10.76 -2.54 3.82
N THR A 20 11.06 -1.25 3.74
CA THR A 20 11.28 -0.58 2.46
C THR A 20 12.71 -0.08 2.39
N PRO A 21 13.17 0.38 1.21
CA PRO A 21 14.51 0.97 1.14
C PRO A 21 14.73 2.14 2.09
N GLY A 22 13.65 2.84 2.45
CA GLY A 22 13.73 3.94 3.41
C GLY A 22 13.51 3.52 4.85
N GLY A 23 13.46 2.22 5.14
CA GLY A 23 13.23 1.69 6.48
C GLY A 23 11.84 1.09 6.61
N ASP A 24 11.56 0.59 7.80
CA ASP A 24 10.25 0.00 8.08
C ASP A 24 9.18 1.09 8.11
N ARG A 25 8.11 0.88 7.35
CA ARG A 25 7.01 1.85 7.30
C ARG A 25 5.75 1.22 6.75
N PRO A 26 4.60 1.88 6.96
CA PRO A 26 3.35 1.43 6.34
C PRO A 26 3.40 1.59 4.84
N VAL A 27 2.81 0.64 4.14
CA VAL A 27 2.69 0.67 2.69
C VAL A 27 1.29 0.21 2.28
N LEU A 28 0.86 0.68 1.12
CA LEU A 28 -0.41 0.29 0.52
C LEU A 28 -0.13 -0.66 -0.65
N VAL A 29 -0.75 -1.82 -0.64
CA VAL A 29 -0.63 -2.77 -1.75
C VAL A 29 -1.43 -2.24 -2.93
N LEU A 30 -0.73 -1.99 -4.04
CA LEU A 30 -1.34 -1.42 -5.24
C LEU A 30 -1.81 -2.47 -6.22
N ALA A 31 -1.04 -3.53 -6.36
CA ALA A 31 -1.32 -4.52 -7.37
C ALA A 31 -1.07 -5.90 -6.82
N ARG A 32 -1.94 -6.78 -7.21
CA ARG A 32 -1.78 -8.19 -7.00
C ARG A 32 -1.80 -8.84 -8.37
N ASP A 33 -0.70 -9.42 -8.72
CA ASP A 33 -0.50 -10.02 -10.03
C ASP A 33 -0.14 -11.49 -9.82
N PRO A 34 -0.83 -12.43 -10.48
CA PRO A 34 -0.48 -13.84 -10.35
C PRO A 34 0.99 -14.12 -10.65
N VAL A 35 1.58 -13.38 -11.60
CA VAL A 35 3.01 -13.53 -11.88
C VAL A 35 3.84 -13.03 -10.71
N ALA A 36 3.47 -11.88 -10.15
CA ALA A 36 4.17 -11.32 -9.00
C ALA A 36 4.03 -12.25 -7.79
N ASP A 37 2.86 -12.85 -7.60
CA ASP A 37 2.68 -13.81 -6.51
C ASP A 37 3.63 -14.98 -6.65
N ARG A 38 3.84 -15.45 -7.87
CA ARG A 38 4.73 -16.58 -8.11
C ARG A 38 6.19 -16.24 -7.86
N ILE A 39 6.61 -15.03 -8.18
CA ILE A 39 7.99 -14.59 -7.94
C ILE A 39 8.14 -13.92 -6.59
N GLY A 40 7.03 -13.75 -5.85
CA GLY A 40 7.08 -13.21 -4.51
C GLY A 40 7.33 -11.72 -4.42
N ALA A 41 6.90 -10.96 -5.44
CA ALA A 41 7.07 -9.52 -5.48
C ALA A 41 5.73 -8.81 -5.48
N VAL A 42 5.63 -7.70 -4.76
CA VAL A 42 4.39 -6.95 -4.60
C VAL A 42 4.67 -5.47 -4.81
N VAL A 43 3.83 -4.80 -5.60
CA VAL A 43 3.95 -3.37 -5.85
C VAL A 43 3.19 -2.61 -4.78
N VAL A 44 3.86 -1.65 -4.14
CA VAL A 44 3.28 -0.89 -3.04
C VAL A 44 3.60 0.60 -3.20
N ALA A 45 2.76 1.44 -2.56
CA ALA A 45 3.04 2.86 -2.39
C ALA A 45 3.31 3.12 -0.92
N ALA A 46 4.31 3.94 -0.63
CA ALA A 46 4.69 4.23 0.74
C ALA A 46 3.73 5.25 1.37
N LEU A 47 3.49 5.10 2.66
CA LEU A 47 2.74 6.06 3.45
C LEU A 47 3.71 6.95 4.21
N THR A 48 3.32 8.21 4.38
CA THR A 48 4.10 9.18 5.13
C THR A 48 3.16 10.09 5.91
N ARG A 49 3.68 10.73 6.94
CA ARG A 49 2.91 11.71 7.70
C ARG A 49 3.02 13.10 7.11
N THR A 50 3.98 13.32 6.22
CA THR A 50 4.23 14.62 5.63
C THR A 50 3.32 14.83 4.44
N ARG A 51 2.43 15.81 4.52
CA ARG A 51 1.55 16.19 3.43
C ARG A 51 2.16 17.36 2.66
N ARG A 52 2.14 17.25 1.35
CA ARG A 52 2.64 18.34 0.49
C ARG A 52 1.55 18.87 -0.43
N GLY A 53 0.34 18.31 -0.36
CA GLY A 53 -0.78 18.78 -1.15
C GLY A 53 -0.66 18.48 -2.64
N LEU A 54 0.04 17.42 -2.99
CA LEU A 54 0.25 17.05 -4.39
C LEU A 54 -0.88 16.19 -4.91
N LEU A 55 -1.10 16.22 -6.21
CA LEU A 55 -2.10 15.34 -6.85
C LEU A 55 -1.76 13.87 -6.68
N SER A 56 -0.49 13.55 -6.45
CA SER A 56 -0.02 12.20 -6.25
C SER A 56 -0.16 11.71 -4.80
N GLU A 57 -0.90 12.46 -3.97
CA GLU A 57 -1.10 12.11 -2.57
C GLU A 57 -2.56 11.84 -2.29
N LEU A 58 -2.83 10.81 -1.48
CA LEU A 58 -4.17 10.51 -0.99
C LEU A 58 -4.13 10.48 0.53
N GLU A 59 -4.94 11.32 1.17
CA GLU A 59 -4.98 11.38 2.62
C GLU A 59 -5.82 10.25 3.19
N LEU A 60 -5.31 9.62 4.23
CA LEU A 60 -6.01 8.63 5.01
C LEU A 60 -6.10 9.12 6.45
N THR A 61 -7.22 8.84 7.11
CA THR A 61 -7.41 9.27 8.49
C THR A 61 -7.64 8.07 9.40
N ALA A 62 -7.20 8.21 10.64
CA ALA A 62 -7.41 7.16 11.62
C ALA A 62 -8.91 6.90 11.82
N ALA A 63 -9.71 7.95 11.77
CA ALA A 63 -11.15 7.84 12.01
C ALA A 63 -11.87 7.07 10.91
N GLU A 64 -11.49 7.29 9.65
CA GLU A 64 -12.20 6.69 8.52
C GLU A 64 -11.54 5.42 8.00
N ASP A 65 -10.22 5.33 8.09
CA ASP A 65 -9.47 4.31 7.39
C ASP A 65 -8.80 3.30 8.30
N ARG A 66 -8.98 3.44 9.61
CA ARG A 66 -8.43 2.51 10.60
C ARG A 66 -6.91 2.43 10.58
N VAL A 67 -6.27 3.50 10.13
CA VAL A 67 -4.81 3.60 10.22
C VAL A 67 -4.45 4.08 11.62
N PRO A 68 -3.23 3.76 12.11
CA PRO A 68 -2.84 4.15 13.47
C PRO A 68 -2.82 5.66 13.69
N SER A 69 -2.53 6.43 12.65
CA SER A 69 -2.56 7.89 12.71
C SER A 69 -2.82 8.42 11.32
N ASP A 70 -3.28 9.65 11.24
CA ASP A 70 -3.53 10.29 9.96
C ASP A 70 -2.23 10.30 9.15
N CYS A 71 -2.35 9.99 7.87
CA CYS A 71 -1.19 9.85 7.01
C CYS A 71 -1.59 10.08 5.56
N VAL A 72 -0.60 9.96 4.67
CA VAL A 72 -0.78 10.19 3.25
C VAL A 72 -0.16 9.03 2.49
N VAL A 73 -0.89 8.51 1.50
CA VAL A 73 -0.30 7.58 0.53
C VAL A 73 0.40 8.42 -0.53
N ASN A 74 1.69 8.18 -0.70
CA ASN A 74 2.49 8.94 -1.67
C ASN A 74 2.72 8.09 -2.91
N PHE A 75 1.99 8.41 -3.98
CA PHE A 75 2.10 7.65 -5.23
C PHE A 75 3.32 8.01 -6.06
N ASP A 76 4.11 9.00 -5.61
CA ASP A 76 5.41 9.25 -6.20
C ASP A 76 6.48 8.34 -5.61
N ASN A 77 6.14 7.57 -4.58
CA ASN A 77 7.09 6.72 -3.89
C ASN A 77 6.58 5.27 -3.93
N VAL A 78 6.73 4.65 -5.08
CA VAL A 78 6.24 3.31 -5.35
C VAL A 78 7.42 2.35 -5.39
N HIS A 79 7.24 1.20 -4.75
CA HIS A 79 8.28 0.18 -4.65
C HIS A 79 7.74 -1.18 -5.04
N THR A 80 8.63 -2.05 -5.51
CA THR A 80 8.35 -3.46 -5.64
C THR A 80 9.10 -4.17 -4.52
N LEU A 81 8.36 -4.79 -3.62
CA LEU A 81 8.95 -5.42 -2.44
C LEU A 81 8.79 -6.93 -2.49
N PRO A 82 9.77 -7.69 -1.99
CA PRO A 82 9.58 -9.13 -1.84
C PRO A 82 8.56 -9.41 -0.73
N ARG A 83 7.89 -10.53 -0.84
CA ARG A 83 6.89 -10.90 0.17
C ARG A 83 7.50 -10.97 1.56
N THR A 84 8.76 -11.35 1.64
CA THR A 84 9.46 -11.44 2.92
C THR A 84 9.64 -10.10 3.62
N ALA A 85 9.44 -8.99 2.90
CA ALA A 85 9.56 -7.65 3.49
C ALA A 85 8.33 -7.29 4.33
N PHE A 86 7.22 -7.98 4.15
CA PHE A 86 5.96 -7.65 4.83
C PHE A 86 5.93 -8.28 6.21
N ARG A 87 5.60 -7.46 7.22
CA ARG A 87 5.68 -7.89 8.61
C ARG A 87 4.33 -8.15 9.22
N ARG A 88 3.40 -7.18 9.13
CA ARG A 88 2.07 -7.37 9.66
C ARG A 88 1.08 -6.51 8.90
N LYS A 89 -0.13 -7.03 8.79
CA LYS A 89 -1.22 -6.32 8.16
C LYS A 89 -1.79 -5.29 9.14
N ILE A 90 -2.00 -4.08 8.65
CA ILE A 90 -2.57 -3.01 9.45
C ILE A 90 -4.08 -2.98 9.28
N THR A 91 -4.56 -2.89 8.05
CA THR A 91 -5.98 -2.83 7.75
C THR A 91 -6.18 -3.03 6.25
N ARG A 92 -7.41 -2.87 5.82
CA ARG A 92 -7.78 -2.92 4.41
C ARG A 92 -8.68 -1.72 4.13
N LEU A 93 -8.40 -1.02 3.06
CA LEU A 93 -9.21 0.13 2.68
C LEU A 93 -10.59 -0.30 2.19
N SER A 94 -11.58 0.56 2.42
CA SER A 94 -12.93 0.33 1.94
C SER A 94 -12.96 0.39 0.41
N PRO A 95 -14.02 -0.17 -0.23
CA PRO A 95 -14.16 -0.05 -1.68
C PRO A 95 -14.19 1.40 -2.16
N ALA A 96 -14.79 2.31 -1.39
CA ALA A 96 -14.82 3.72 -1.77
C ALA A 96 -13.42 4.32 -1.77
N ARG A 97 -12.60 3.98 -0.77
CA ARG A 97 -11.21 4.44 -0.73
C ARG A 97 -10.38 3.83 -1.85
N LEU A 98 -10.62 2.55 -2.16
CA LEU A 98 -9.93 1.90 -3.27
C LEU A 98 -10.21 2.62 -4.58
N HIS A 99 -11.43 3.08 -4.77
CA HIS A 99 -11.79 3.85 -5.95
C HIS A 99 -10.96 5.15 -6.01
N GLN A 100 -10.81 5.83 -4.89
CA GLN A 100 -9.99 7.03 -4.80
C GLN A 100 -8.51 6.72 -5.05
N VAL A 101 -8.04 5.58 -4.58
CA VAL A 101 -6.66 5.13 -4.85
C VAL A 101 -6.43 5.04 -6.36
N CYS A 102 -7.35 4.40 -7.06
CA CYS A 102 -7.22 4.25 -8.50
C CYS A 102 -7.21 5.60 -9.19
N ARG A 103 -8.07 6.52 -8.78
CA ARG A 103 -8.13 7.85 -9.37
C ARG A 103 -6.86 8.64 -9.13
N THR A 104 -6.32 8.57 -7.90
CA THR A 104 -5.10 9.30 -7.56
C THR A 104 -3.91 8.71 -8.30
N LEU A 105 -3.83 7.40 -8.36
CA LEU A 105 -2.75 6.74 -9.10
C LEU A 105 -2.80 7.11 -10.58
N TRP A 106 -3.99 7.14 -11.16
CA TRP A 106 -4.17 7.54 -12.54
C TRP A 106 -3.69 8.96 -12.77
N ALA A 107 -4.05 9.89 -11.88
CA ALA A 107 -3.63 11.28 -11.98
C ALA A 107 -2.13 11.42 -11.85
N SER A 108 -1.52 10.67 -10.95
CA SER A 108 -0.08 10.78 -10.69
C SER A 108 0.77 10.21 -11.82
N THR A 109 0.23 9.28 -12.58
CA THR A 109 0.96 8.70 -13.72
C THR A 109 0.74 9.46 -15.01
N GLY A 110 -0.20 10.38 -15.03
CA GLY A 110 -0.49 11.15 -16.24
C GLY A 110 -1.24 10.37 -17.29
N CYS A 111 -1.73 9.21 -16.94
CA CYS A 111 -2.56 8.43 -17.85
C CYS A 111 -4.00 8.92 -17.78
#